data_519b3214f13a8d15cef11fe78c78f23e
#
_entry.id   519b3214f13a8d15cef11fe78c78f23e
#
_cell.length_a   1.000
_cell.length_b   1.000
_cell.length_c   1.000
_cell.angle_alpha   90.00
_cell.angle_beta   90.00
_cell.angle_gamma   90.00
#
_symmetry.space_group_name_H-M   'P 1'
#
loop_
_entity.id
_entity.type
_entity.pdbx_description
1 polymer ?
#
loop_
_entity_poly.entity_id
_entity_poly.type
_entity_poly.pdbx_seq_one_letter_code
_entity_poly.pdbx_strand_id
1 'polypeptide(L)'
;MLIRYVISTLVFGCLLLSSTVRSELRIEITQGVDNAVQVAVVPFEWRGKRQLPIEVDKVISSDLALSGRFNALPVDQMLSLPHQSTQILSRDWRMLGVEYLVIGYLEPYEVGVRLHFELYDVLRKTVVSGHAIDGLVGDLRDMAHYVSDVVFEELTGIEGAFSTQIMYVTALDHDSGRXFTLNIADADGYNVKKVLESDEPLLSATWSPDGKMIAYVSFEKGGRPAIYLHELSTGNRQILTSFAGLNGAPAFSPDGSQIALVLSKDGNPDIYILDLQSRRLRRITRHYGIDTEPSWTPDGEAIIFTSNRGGQPQIYQVRLNDFQIQRLTFEGDYNAKASLLSDGSGLIMVHRRNGIFHIAMLELERGRLTVLTETTLDESPSIAPNGSMLIYATMNNGDGILAAVSVDGGVKFNLPSSEGDVREPAWSPVKVKRFVPVE
;
A
#
# COMPACT_ATOMS: atom_id res chain seq x y z
N MET A 1 -56.34 -23.73 -53.09
CA MET A 1 -56.53 -23.32 -51.68
C MET A 1 -55.16 -23.32 -51.04
N LEU A 2 -54.49 -22.12 -51.00
CA LEU A 2 -53.14 -21.96 -50.52
C LEU A 2 -53.17 -21.31 -49.10
N ILE A 3 -52.62 -22.04 -48.16
CA ILE A 3 -52.45 -21.52 -46.80
C ILE A 3 -51.02 -20.91 -46.71
N ARG A 4 -50.96 -19.58 -46.50
CA ARG A 4 -49.70 -18.88 -46.26
C ARG A 4 -49.37 -18.94 -44.78
N TYR A 5 -48.21 -19.51 -44.42
CA TYR A 5 -47.64 -19.42 -43.07
C TYR A 5 -46.77 -18.15 -43.00
N VAL A 6 -47.13 -17.26 -42.08
CA VAL A 6 -46.30 -16.11 -41.76
C VAL A 6 -45.46 -16.52 -40.52
N ILE A 7 -44.17 -16.69 -40.72
CA ILE A 7 -43.21 -16.93 -39.61
C ILE A 7 -42.77 -15.57 -39.11
N SER A 8 -43.21 -15.22 -37.89
CA SER A 8 -42.76 -14.03 -37.17
C SER A 8 -41.49 -14.38 -36.43
N THR A 9 -40.34 -13.85 -36.89
CA THR A 9 -39.04 -14.03 -36.23
C THR A 9 -38.91 -13.00 -35.09
N LEU A 10 -39.04 -13.47 -33.87
CA LEU A 10 -38.77 -12.65 -32.66
C LEU A 10 -37.27 -12.61 -32.46
N VAL A 11 -36.65 -11.48 -32.78
CA VAL A 11 -35.23 -11.25 -32.47
C VAL A 11 -35.14 -10.86 -31.00
N PHE A 12 -34.73 -11.80 -30.16
CA PHE A 12 -34.45 -11.55 -28.74
C PHE A 12 -33.04 -10.95 -28.66
N GLY A 13 -32.97 -9.64 -28.54
CA GLY A 13 -31.70 -8.95 -28.33
C GLY A 13 -31.21 -9.19 -26.90
N CYS A 14 -30.29 -10.14 -26.71
CA CYS A 14 -29.55 -10.27 -25.48
C CYS A 14 -28.60 -9.07 -25.34
N LEU A 15 -28.99 -8.09 -24.54
CA LEU A 15 -28.08 -7.07 -24.03
C LEU A 15 -27.13 -7.77 -23.07
N LEU A 16 -25.97 -8.14 -23.58
CA LEU A 16 -24.84 -8.55 -22.73
C LEU A 16 -24.39 -7.32 -21.94
N LEU A 17 -24.91 -7.19 -20.72
CA LEU A 17 -24.35 -6.30 -19.74
C LEU A 17 -22.97 -6.89 -19.40
N SER A 18 -21.93 -6.41 -20.06
CA SER A 18 -20.57 -6.67 -19.65
C SER A 18 -20.36 -5.99 -18.31
N SER A 19 -20.56 -6.74 -17.23
CA SER A 19 -20.06 -6.35 -15.92
C SER A 19 -18.54 -6.29 -16.05
N THR A 20 -18.01 -5.09 -15.99
CA THR A 20 -16.56 -4.90 -15.81
C THR A 20 -16.21 -5.53 -14.47
N VAL A 21 -15.67 -6.72 -14.50
CA VAL A 21 -15.06 -7.34 -13.34
C VAL A 21 -13.86 -6.46 -12.99
N ARG A 22 -13.99 -5.69 -11.93
CA ARG A 22 -12.85 -4.96 -11.36
C ARG A 22 -12.02 -5.96 -10.56
N SER A 23 -10.75 -6.03 -10.87
CA SER A 23 -9.80 -6.79 -10.07
C SER A 23 -9.71 -6.14 -8.69
N GLU A 24 -10.36 -6.72 -7.71
CA GLU A 24 -10.26 -6.28 -6.32
C GLU A 24 -9.32 -7.24 -5.57
N LEU A 25 -8.41 -6.68 -4.78
CA LEU A 25 -7.65 -7.46 -3.82
C LEU A 25 -8.58 -7.78 -2.66
N ARG A 26 -8.61 -9.04 -2.25
CA ARG A 26 -9.51 -9.51 -1.19
C ARG A 26 -8.68 -9.78 0.07
N ILE A 27 -9.06 -9.19 1.18
CA ILE A 27 -8.28 -9.30 2.41
C ILE A 27 -8.67 -10.54 3.21
N GLU A 28 -7.67 -11.30 3.63
CA GLU A 28 -7.83 -12.48 4.49
C GLU A 28 -6.87 -12.36 5.67
N ILE A 29 -7.38 -12.02 6.85
CA ILE A 29 -6.57 -11.92 8.07
C ILE A 29 -6.12 -13.33 8.46
N THR A 30 -4.81 -13.54 8.56
CA THR A 30 -4.22 -14.83 8.91
C THR A 30 -3.70 -14.87 10.35
N GLN A 31 -3.40 -13.71 10.92
CA GLN A 31 -2.95 -13.60 12.32
C GLN A 31 -3.25 -12.19 12.86
N GLY A 32 -3.81 -12.10 14.08
CA GLY A 32 -4.03 -10.84 14.80
C GLY A 32 -3.35 -10.84 16.16
N VAL A 33 -3.47 -9.74 16.89
CA VAL A 33 -2.89 -9.59 18.25
C VAL A 33 -3.75 -10.29 19.28
N ASP A 34 -3.13 -11.01 20.24
CA ASP A 34 -3.83 -11.78 21.27
C ASP A 34 -4.75 -10.91 22.16
N ASN A 35 -4.43 -9.64 22.38
CA ASN A 35 -5.19 -8.73 23.23
C ASN A 35 -5.69 -7.51 22.43
N ALA A 36 -6.37 -7.75 21.33
CA ALA A 36 -6.95 -6.69 20.51
C ALA A 36 -7.99 -5.88 21.30
N VAL A 37 -7.96 -4.55 21.16
CA VAL A 37 -8.90 -3.64 21.82
C VAL A 37 -10.31 -3.88 21.26
N GLN A 38 -11.30 -4.04 22.16
CA GLN A 38 -12.68 -4.31 21.76
C GLN A 38 -13.36 -2.99 21.38
N VAL A 39 -13.71 -2.85 20.10
CA VAL A 39 -14.38 -1.64 19.58
C VAL A 39 -15.74 -2.01 18.99
N ALA A 40 -16.66 -1.04 18.97
CA ALA A 40 -17.89 -1.18 18.19
C ALA A 40 -17.98 0.05 17.25
N VAL A 41 -18.03 -0.22 15.96
CA VAL A 41 -18.30 0.81 14.95
C VAL A 41 -19.80 0.72 14.66
N VAL A 42 -20.57 1.65 15.20
CA VAL A 42 -22.03 1.65 15.09
C VAL A 42 -22.43 2.13 13.69
N PRO A 43 -23.41 1.48 13.03
CA PRO A 43 -23.88 1.99 11.73
C PRO A 43 -24.23 3.47 11.80
N PHE A 44 -23.66 4.26 10.87
CA PHE A 44 -23.84 5.72 10.85
C PHE A 44 -25.22 6.08 10.32
N GLU A 45 -25.92 6.96 11.01
CA GLU A 45 -27.24 7.46 10.59
C GLU A 45 -27.11 8.34 9.35
N TRP A 46 -27.87 8.05 8.30
CA TRP A 46 -27.97 8.95 7.14
C TRP A 46 -29.23 9.80 7.25
N ARG A 47 -29.07 11.10 7.25
CA ARG A 47 -30.15 12.09 7.41
C ARG A 47 -30.63 12.70 6.09
N GLY A 48 -30.28 12.06 4.97
CA GLY A 48 -30.70 12.51 3.64
C GLY A 48 -31.79 11.62 3.06
N LYS A 49 -32.27 11.99 1.87
CA LYS A 49 -33.39 11.33 1.19
C LYS A 49 -32.94 10.16 0.29
N ARG A 50 -31.77 10.29 -0.36
CA ARG A 50 -31.25 9.27 -1.29
C ARG A 50 -30.28 8.37 -0.56
N GLN A 51 -30.37 7.08 -0.79
CA GLN A 51 -29.43 6.10 -0.20
C GLN A 51 -27.99 6.45 -0.65
N LEU A 52 -27.05 6.35 0.29
CA LEU A 52 -25.64 6.52 -0.03
C LEU A 52 -25.08 5.24 -0.67
N PRO A 53 -24.12 5.36 -1.58
CA PRO A 53 -23.54 4.19 -2.25
C PRO A 53 -22.60 3.36 -1.36
N ILE A 54 -22.18 3.91 -0.22
CA ILE A 54 -21.18 3.30 0.68
C ILE A 54 -21.65 3.46 2.12
N GLU A 55 -21.54 2.40 2.90
CA GLU A 55 -21.75 2.38 4.34
C GLU A 55 -20.40 2.64 5.00
N VAL A 56 -20.19 3.85 5.50
CA VAL A 56 -18.89 4.29 6.04
C VAL A 56 -18.46 3.48 7.26
N ASP A 57 -19.41 3.06 8.09
CA ASP A 57 -19.15 2.22 9.27
C ASP A 57 -18.53 0.89 8.89
N LYS A 58 -18.91 0.30 7.77
CA LYS A 58 -18.32 -0.96 7.30
C LYS A 58 -16.86 -0.79 6.89
N VAL A 59 -16.55 0.33 6.23
CA VAL A 59 -15.15 0.64 5.85
C VAL A 59 -14.33 0.85 7.12
N ILE A 60 -14.83 1.67 8.06
CA ILE A 60 -14.13 1.94 9.33
C ILE A 60 -13.90 0.64 10.10
N SER A 61 -14.93 -0.19 10.22
CA SER A 61 -14.84 -1.48 10.93
C SER A 61 -13.78 -2.40 10.29
N SER A 62 -13.76 -2.46 8.96
CA SER A 62 -12.78 -3.24 8.20
C SER A 62 -11.36 -2.73 8.42
N ASP A 63 -11.15 -1.42 8.32
CA ASP A 63 -9.83 -0.78 8.54
C ASP A 63 -9.27 -1.14 9.92
N LEU A 64 -10.09 -0.90 10.96
CA LEU A 64 -9.66 -1.15 12.33
C LEU A 64 -9.30 -2.63 12.55
N ALA A 65 -10.13 -3.53 12.01
CA ALA A 65 -9.88 -4.97 12.09
C ALA A 65 -8.58 -5.35 11.34
N LEU A 66 -8.33 -4.74 10.17
CA LEU A 66 -7.13 -4.99 9.36
C LEU A 66 -5.84 -4.58 10.06
N SER A 67 -5.89 -3.57 10.91
CA SER A 67 -4.71 -3.19 11.70
C SER A 67 -4.28 -4.32 12.65
N GLY A 68 -5.17 -5.29 12.91
CA GLY A 68 -4.96 -6.38 13.86
C GLY A 68 -4.95 -5.95 15.33
N ARG A 69 -5.05 -4.65 15.59
CA ARG A 69 -5.02 -4.09 16.96
C ARG A 69 -6.40 -3.98 17.58
N PHE A 70 -7.46 -4.11 16.76
CA PHE A 70 -8.84 -3.93 17.19
C PHE A 70 -9.69 -5.14 16.80
N ASN A 71 -10.62 -5.48 17.67
CA ASN A 71 -11.63 -6.50 17.40
C ASN A 71 -12.98 -5.78 17.36
N ALA A 72 -13.58 -5.70 16.17
CA ALA A 72 -14.82 -4.98 15.95
C ALA A 72 -16.02 -5.86 16.27
N LEU A 73 -16.87 -5.40 17.20
CA LEU A 73 -18.12 -6.11 17.57
C LEU A 73 -19.07 -6.15 16.35
N PRO A 74 -19.53 -7.33 15.93
CA PRO A 74 -20.51 -7.43 14.85
C PRO A 74 -21.80 -6.66 15.16
N VAL A 75 -22.39 -6.02 14.14
CA VAL A 75 -23.58 -5.16 14.29
C VAL A 75 -24.77 -5.93 14.87
N ASP A 76 -24.95 -7.21 14.51
CA ASP A 76 -26.04 -8.06 14.99
C ASP A 76 -25.93 -8.40 16.49
N GLN A 77 -24.77 -8.13 17.11
CA GLN A 77 -24.57 -8.31 18.55
C GLN A 77 -24.76 -7.00 19.34
N MET A 78 -24.95 -5.87 18.66
CA MET A 78 -25.13 -4.56 19.31
C MET A 78 -26.54 -4.46 19.92
N LEU A 79 -26.61 -4.00 21.17
CA LEU A 79 -27.90 -3.86 21.91
C LEU A 79 -28.64 -2.57 21.54
N SER A 80 -27.95 -1.59 20.99
CA SER A 80 -28.49 -0.30 20.55
C SER A 80 -27.60 0.30 19.48
N LEU A 81 -28.12 1.27 18.74
CA LEU A 81 -27.38 1.96 17.65
C LEU A 81 -27.35 3.47 17.92
N PRO A 82 -26.56 3.93 18.91
CA PRO A 82 -26.45 5.37 19.17
C PRO A 82 -25.65 6.08 18.06
N HIS A 83 -26.06 7.28 17.72
CA HIS A 83 -25.39 8.11 16.72
C HIS A 83 -24.76 9.37 17.32
N GLN A 84 -24.99 9.61 18.62
CA GLN A 84 -24.41 10.71 19.40
C GLN A 84 -24.14 10.20 20.83
N SER A 85 -23.13 10.76 21.48
CA SER A 85 -22.69 10.36 22.82
C SER A 85 -23.81 10.45 23.87
N THR A 86 -24.74 11.39 23.70
CA THR A 86 -25.89 11.56 24.60
C THR A 86 -26.86 10.37 24.60
N GLN A 87 -26.82 9.52 23.58
CA GLN A 87 -27.70 8.35 23.43
C GLN A 87 -27.08 7.07 24.04
N ILE A 88 -25.81 7.14 24.49
CA ILE A 88 -25.07 5.94 24.91
C ILE A 88 -25.43 5.53 26.34
N LEU A 89 -25.82 4.27 26.51
CA LEU A 89 -25.96 3.62 27.81
C LEU A 89 -24.73 2.75 28.06
N SER A 90 -23.67 3.35 28.63
CA SER A 90 -22.35 2.71 28.81
C SER A 90 -22.40 1.36 29.51
N ARG A 91 -23.41 1.12 30.37
CA ARG A 91 -23.58 -0.17 31.03
C ARG A 91 -23.75 -1.32 30.03
N ASP A 92 -24.57 -1.09 29.02
CA ASP A 92 -24.90 -2.11 28.02
C ASP A 92 -23.68 -2.51 27.20
N TRP A 93 -22.87 -1.53 26.81
CA TRP A 93 -21.61 -1.75 26.05
C TRP A 93 -20.55 -2.46 26.90
N ARG A 94 -20.46 -2.13 28.19
CA ARG A 94 -19.56 -2.84 29.09
C ARG A 94 -19.95 -4.32 29.25
N MET A 95 -21.23 -4.62 29.22
CA MET A 95 -21.72 -6.02 29.28
C MET A 95 -21.28 -6.81 28.05
N LEU A 96 -21.11 -6.13 26.89
CA LEU A 96 -20.63 -6.73 25.66
C LEU A 96 -19.08 -6.75 25.58
N GLY A 97 -18.40 -6.23 26.60
CA GLY A 97 -16.94 -6.18 26.63
C GLY A 97 -16.33 -5.08 25.75
N VAL A 98 -17.14 -4.16 25.23
CA VAL A 98 -16.68 -3.09 24.35
C VAL A 98 -15.98 -2.00 25.15
N GLU A 99 -14.79 -1.60 24.70
CA GLU A 99 -13.99 -0.55 25.35
C GLU A 99 -14.24 0.83 24.72
N TYR A 100 -14.40 0.87 23.40
CA TYR A 100 -14.60 2.13 22.65
C TYR A 100 -15.70 1.99 21.62
N LEU A 101 -16.44 3.09 21.39
CA LEU A 101 -17.46 3.18 20.34
C LEU A 101 -17.02 4.22 19.31
N VAL A 102 -17.17 3.89 18.05
CA VAL A 102 -17.11 4.86 16.94
C VAL A 102 -18.58 5.03 16.50
N ILE A 103 -19.11 6.22 16.69
CA ILE A 103 -20.51 6.56 16.40
C ILE A 103 -20.56 7.80 15.50
N GLY A 104 -21.67 7.99 14.80
CA GLY A 104 -21.80 9.15 13.98
C GLY A 104 -23.02 9.20 13.10
N TYR A 105 -23.10 10.24 12.28
CA TYR A 105 -24.15 10.41 11.30
C TYR A 105 -23.64 11.21 10.10
N LEU A 106 -24.35 11.09 8.99
CA LEU A 106 -24.10 11.88 7.79
C LEU A 106 -25.34 12.67 7.45
N GLU A 107 -25.14 13.87 6.92
CA GLU A 107 -26.22 14.72 6.46
C GLU A 107 -25.85 15.41 5.14
N PRO A 108 -26.85 15.77 4.33
CA PRO A 108 -26.59 16.57 3.13
C PRO A 108 -25.97 17.90 3.51
N TYR A 109 -24.93 18.30 2.79
CA TYR A 109 -24.27 19.60 3.01
C TYR A 109 -23.85 20.19 1.67
N GLU A 110 -24.35 21.37 1.35
CA GLU A 110 -24.10 22.05 0.08
C GLU A 110 -24.31 21.09 -1.12
N VAL A 111 -23.25 20.76 -1.85
CA VAL A 111 -23.29 19.84 -2.99
C VAL A 111 -22.82 18.43 -2.64
N GLY A 112 -22.58 18.18 -1.36
CA GLY A 112 -22.01 16.91 -0.90
C GLY A 112 -22.63 16.41 0.38
N VAL A 113 -21.77 15.90 1.24
CA VAL A 113 -22.16 15.33 2.54
C VAL A 113 -21.24 15.86 3.63
N ARG A 114 -21.80 16.00 4.82
CA ARG A 114 -21.05 16.23 6.06
C ARG A 114 -21.13 14.98 6.90
N LEU A 115 -19.96 14.48 7.29
CA LEU A 115 -19.84 13.31 8.16
C LEU A 115 -19.43 13.79 9.55
N HIS A 116 -20.24 13.48 10.55
CA HIS A 116 -19.96 13.71 11.98
C HIS A 116 -19.60 12.40 12.62
N PHE A 117 -18.53 12.36 13.42
CA PHE A 117 -18.18 11.18 14.19
C PHE A 117 -17.70 11.55 15.59
N GLU A 118 -17.85 10.60 16.50
CA GLU A 118 -17.32 10.66 17.86
C GLU A 118 -16.70 9.31 18.21
N LEU A 119 -15.51 9.36 18.83
CA LEU A 119 -14.87 8.23 19.49
C LEU A 119 -15.17 8.34 20.98
N TYR A 120 -15.83 7.36 21.54
CA TYR A 120 -16.32 7.39 22.92
C TYR A 120 -15.70 6.28 23.75
N ASP A 121 -15.14 6.64 24.92
CA ASP A 121 -14.57 5.70 25.91
C ASP A 121 -15.73 5.22 26.82
N VAL A 122 -16.04 3.92 26.75
CA VAL A 122 -17.15 3.29 27.48
C VAL A 122 -16.90 3.28 28.99
N LEU A 123 -15.65 3.09 29.39
CA LEU A 123 -15.27 3.02 30.81
C LEU A 123 -15.27 4.41 31.44
N ARG A 124 -14.62 5.37 30.81
CA ARG A 124 -14.53 6.75 31.28
C ARG A 124 -15.82 7.53 31.06
N LYS A 125 -16.67 7.09 30.17
CA LYS A 125 -17.96 7.72 29.79
C LYS A 125 -17.74 9.13 29.22
N THR A 126 -16.74 9.27 28.37
CA THR A 126 -16.40 10.57 27.74
C THR A 126 -16.10 10.38 26.26
N VAL A 127 -16.35 11.43 25.51
CA VAL A 127 -15.86 11.53 24.13
C VAL A 127 -14.35 11.76 24.19
N VAL A 128 -13.60 10.91 23.51
CA VAL A 128 -12.12 11.00 23.38
C VAL A 128 -11.76 12.00 22.29
N SER A 129 -12.44 11.88 21.15
CA SER A 129 -12.21 12.70 19.96
C SER A 129 -13.47 12.70 19.11
N GLY A 130 -13.66 13.73 18.31
CA GLY A 130 -14.78 13.79 17.37
C GLY A 130 -14.91 15.16 16.76
N HIS A 131 -15.32 15.19 15.51
CA HIS A 131 -15.56 16.40 14.76
C HIS A 131 -16.34 16.05 13.49
N ALA A 132 -16.58 17.05 12.65
CA ALA A 132 -17.22 16.87 11.35
C ALA A 132 -16.22 17.13 10.23
N ILE A 133 -16.44 16.50 9.08
CA ILE A 133 -15.69 16.75 7.85
C ILE A 133 -16.66 16.83 6.68
N ASP A 134 -16.33 17.65 5.71
CA ASP A 134 -17.12 17.85 4.49
C ASP A 134 -16.45 17.16 3.29
N GLY A 135 -17.28 16.55 2.44
CA GLY A 135 -16.79 15.89 1.22
C GLY A 135 -17.91 15.67 0.21
N LEU A 136 -17.54 15.20 -0.97
CA LEU A 136 -18.52 14.82 -1.98
C LEU A 136 -19.00 13.37 -1.71
N VAL A 137 -20.13 12.99 -2.30
CA VAL A 137 -20.62 11.60 -2.20
C VAL A 137 -19.58 10.60 -2.71
N GLY A 138 -18.77 11.00 -3.72
CA GLY A 138 -17.68 10.17 -4.23
C GLY A 138 -16.52 9.99 -3.27
N ASP A 139 -16.42 10.82 -2.23
CA ASP A 139 -15.32 10.79 -1.25
C ASP A 139 -15.65 9.95 0.00
N LEU A 140 -16.81 9.31 0.04
CA LEU A 140 -17.28 8.61 1.26
C LEU A 140 -16.27 7.57 1.79
N ARG A 141 -15.57 6.84 0.90
CA ARG A 141 -14.52 5.91 1.35
C ARG A 141 -13.35 6.66 1.96
N ASP A 142 -12.89 7.71 1.29
CA ASP A 142 -11.78 8.53 1.81
C ASP A 142 -12.13 9.14 3.17
N MET A 143 -13.41 9.57 3.34
CA MET A 143 -13.90 10.09 4.62
C MET A 143 -13.89 8.99 5.70
N ALA A 144 -14.28 7.76 5.35
CA ALA A 144 -14.26 6.61 6.27
C ALA A 144 -12.81 6.29 6.69
N HIS A 145 -11.90 6.20 5.74
CA HIS A 145 -10.47 5.97 6.02
C HIS A 145 -9.87 7.07 6.90
N TYR A 146 -10.30 8.31 6.69
CA TYR A 146 -9.89 9.43 7.54
C TYR A 146 -10.34 9.21 9.00
N VAL A 147 -11.61 8.80 9.20
CA VAL A 147 -12.11 8.48 10.55
C VAL A 147 -11.29 7.34 11.15
N SER A 148 -10.99 6.31 10.36
CA SER A 148 -10.16 5.18 10.79
C SER A 148 -8.78 5.65 11.24
N ASP A 149 -8.15 6.55 10.47
CA ASP A 149 -6.85 7.14 10.82
C ASP A 149 -6.90 7.86 12.17
N VAL A 150 -7.93 8.70 12.37
CA VAL A 150 -8.09 9.45 13.63
C VAL A 150 -8.30 8.50 14.81
N VAL A 151 -9.19 7.52 14.67
CA VAL A 151 -9.47 6.53 15.72
C VAL A 151 -8.20 5.74 16.06
N PHE A 152 -7.48 5.29 15.04
CA PHE A 152 -6.24 4.53 15.22
C PHE A 152 -5.19 5.35 15.97
N GLU A 153 -4.99 6.59 15.56
CA GLU A 153 -4.01 7.49 16.18
C GLU A 153 -4.37 7.80 17.63
N GLU A 154 -5.65 8.11 17.91
CA GLU A 154 -6.12 8.40 19.27
C GLU A 154 -5.93 7.21 20.23
N LEU A 155 -6.11 5.98 19.73
CA LEU A 155 -6.07 4.79 20.58
C LEU A 155 -4.68 4.15 20.66
N THR A 156 -3.80 4.39 19.68
CA THR A 156 -2.47 3.74 19.63
C THR A 156 -1.31 4.72 19.77
N GLY A 157 -1.54 6.00 19.53
CA GLY A 157 -0.46 7.02 19.47
C GLY A 157 0.35 6.96 18.17
N ILE A 158 -0.06 6.11 17.22
CA ILE A 158 0.62 5.95 15.92
C ILE A 158 -0.28 6.57 14.85
N GLU A 159 0.26 7.42 14.00
CA GLU A 159 -0.50 8.01 12.89
C GLU A 159 -1.12 6.90 12.03
N GLY A 160 -2.40 7.04 11.65
CA GLY A 160 -3.08 6.09 10.79
C GLY A 160 -2.57 6.15 9.34
N ALA A 161 -2.66 5.03 8.63
CA ALA A 161 -2.25 4.94 7.22
C ALA A 161 -3.37 4.33 6.34
N PHE A 162 -4.62 4.32 6.80
CA PHE A 162 -5.75 3.78 6.03
C PHE A 162 -6.09 4.67 4.82
N SER A 163 -5.87 5.98 4.93
CA SER A 163 -6.09 6.96 3.84
C SER A 163 -4.99 6.94 2.78
N THR A 164 -4.15 5.91 2.72
CA THR A 164 -3.06 5.79 1.76
C THR A 164 -3.43 4.83 0.63
N GLN A 165 -2.52 4.63 -0.32
CA GLN A 165 -2.72 3.74 -1.46
C GLN A 165 -1.58 2.74 -1.58
N ILE A 166 -1.85 1.67 -2.31
CA ILE A 166 -0.83 0.70 -2.74
C ILE A 166 -0.79 0.67 -4.26
N MET A 167 0.40 0.59 -4.80
CA MET A 167 0.66 0.38 -6.23
C MET A 167 1.21 -1.03 -6.39
N TYR A 168 0.82 -1.74 -7.46
CA TYR A 168 1.29 -3.10 -7.71
C TYR A 168 1.13 -3.46 -9.19
N VAL A 169 1.83 -4.50 -9.61
CA VAL A 169 1.74 -5.04 -10.97
C VAL A 169 0.95 -6.35 -10.93
N THR A 170 -0.06 -6.47 -11.79
CA THR A 170 -0.68 -7.77 -12.08
C THR A 170 -0.10 -8.31 -13.39
N ALA A 171 0.12 -9.62 -13.43
CA ALA A 171 0.60 -10.32 -14.62
C ALA A 171 -0.40 -11.43 -14.94
N LEU A 172 -1.05 -11.32 -16.09
CA LEU A 172 -2.10 -12.25 -16.50
C LEU A 172 -1.73 -12.90 -17.83
N ASP A 173 -1.77 -14.23 -17.88
CA ASP A 173 -1.49 -14.99 -19.08
C ASP A 173 -2.73 -15.03 -19.99
N HIS A 174 -2.53 -14.70 -21.25
CA HIS A 174 -3.54 -14.77 -22.33
C HIS A 174 -3.02 -15.65 -23.46
N ASP A 175 -3.89 -16.06 -24.34
CA ASP A 175 -3.50 -16.85 -25.54
C ASP A 175 -2.48 -16.12 -26.42
N SER A 176 -2.49 -14.78 -26.41
CA SER A 176 -1.61 -13.93 -27.21
C SER A 176 -0.30 -13.55 -26.53
N GLY A 177 -0.13 -13.90 -25.23
CA GLY A 177 1.04 -13.50 -24.44
C GLY A 177 0.66 -13.12 -23.01
N ARG A 178 1.49 -12.39 -22.36
CA ARG A 178 1.30 -12.00 -20.97
C ARG A 178 1.17 -10.47 -20.83
N UNK A 179 0.24 -9.77 -20.15
CA UNK A 179 0.02 -8.64 -20.00
C UNK A 179 0.36 -8.29 -18.82
N PHE A 180 0.78 -7.26 -18.68
CA PHE A 180 1.17 -6.66 -17.38
C PHE A 180 0.36 -5.40 -17.16
N THR A 181 -0.21 -5.21 -15.98
CA THR A 181 -0.95 -4.00 -15.64
C THR A 181 -0.38 -3.39 -14.36
N LEU A 182 -0.04 -2.10 -14.40
CA LEU A 182 0.31 -1.32 -13.22
C LEU A 182 -0.98 -0.74 -12.65
N ASN A 183 -1.29 -1.08 -11.40
CA ASN A 183 -2.53 -0.72 -10.71
C ASN A 183 -2.22 0.13 -9.48
N ILE A 184 -3.18 0.98 -9.11
CA ILE A 184 -3.21 1.67 -7.82
C ILE A 184 -4.55 1.35 -7.17
N ALA A 185 -4.53 1.00 -5.89
CA ALA A 185 -5.72 0.74 -5.07
C ALA A 185 -5.61 1.46 -3.73
N ASP A 186 -6.72 1.59 -3.02
CA ASP A 186 -6.70 1.99 -1.60
C ASP A 186 -5.88 0.97 -0.80
N ALA A 187 -5.39 1.35 0.37
CA ALA A 187 -4.53 0.47 1.19
C ALA A 187 -5.23 -0.84 1.57
N ASP A 188 -6.56 -0.86 1.58
CA ASP A 188 -7.37 -2.06 1.83
C ASP A 188 -7.67 -2.89 0.56
N GLY A 189 -7.10 -2.50 -0.58
CA GLY A 189 -7.24 -3.22 -1.85
C GLY A 189 -8.44 -2.83 -2.72
N TYR A 190 -9.29 -1.94 -2.25
CA TYR A 190 -10.46 -1.46 -3.01
C TYR A 190 -10.10 -0.32 -3.97
N ASN A 191 -11.07 0.13 -4.78
CA ASN A 191 -10.94 1.26 -5.72
C ASN A 191 -9.78 1.10 -6.71
N VAL A 192 -9.57 -0.10 -7.21
CA VAL A 192 -8.47 -0.38 -8.14
C VAL A 192 -8.60 0.49 -9.38
N LYS A 193 -7.54 1.21 -9.70
CA LYS A 193 -7.41 2.05 -10.89
C LYS A 193 -6.23 1.55 -11.72
N LYS A 194 -6.49 1.19 -12.96
CA LYS A 194 -5.46 0.83 -13.91
C LYS A 194 -4.70 2.11 -14.33
N VAL A 195 -3.41 2.12 -14.12
CA VAL A 195 -2.51 3.25 -14.48
C VAL A 195 -1.92 3.03 -15.86
N LEU A 196 -1.49 1.79 -16.13
CA LEU A 196 -0.78 1.44 -17.38
C LEU A 196 -0.97 -0.03 -17.69
N GLU A 197 -1.13 -0.36 -18.95
CA GLU A 197 -1.16 -1.72 -19.46
C GLU A 197 -0.04 -1.91 -20.49
N SER A 198 0.63 -3.05 -20.47
CA SER A 198 1.80 -3.33 -21.32
C SER A 198 1.91 -4.82 -21.65
N ASP A 199 2.28 -5.13 -22.88
CA ASP A 199 2.63 -6.50 -23.30
C ASP A 199 4.06 -6.88 -22.85
N GLU A 200 4.80 -5.91 -22.29
CA GLU A 200 6.16 -6.11 -21.81
C GLU A 200 6.23 -5.91 -20.29
N PRO A 201 7.17 -6.56 -19.62
CA PRO A 201 7.25 -6.46 -18.14
C PRO A 201 7.35 -5.03 -17.61
N LEU A 202 6.67 -4.83 -16.47
CA LEU A 202 6.71 -3.61 -15.65
C LEU A 202 7.31 -4.00 -14.31
N LEU A 203 8.38 -3.31 -13.89
CA LEU A 203 9.15 -3.68 -12.68
C LEU A 203 9.52 -2.44 -11.86
N SER A 204 9.77 -2.67 -10.58
CA SER A 204 10.40 -1.70 -9.65
C SER A 204 9.69 -0.35 -9.64
N ALA A 205 8.36 -0.38 -9.59
CA ALA A 205 7.58 0.86 -9.52
C ALA A 205 7.75 1.52 -8.13
N THR A 206 7.91 2.85 -8.12
CA THR A 206 8.11 3.64 -6.90
C THR A 206 7.38 4.97 -7.00
N TRP A 207 6.96 5.50 -5.85
CA TRP A 207 6.24 6.77 -5.72
C TRP A 207 7.20 7.94 -5.51
N SER A 208 6.87 9.10 -6.06
CA SER A 208 7.48 10.36 -5.59
C SER A 208 7.00 10.67 -4.16
N PRO A 209 7.79 11.39 -3.35
CA PRO A 209 7.40 11.67 -1.96
C PRO A 209 6.09 12.44 -1.81
N ASP A 210 5.68 13.21 -2.81
CA ASP A 210 4.42 13.95 -2.82
C ASP A 210 3.25 13.13 -3.39
N GLY A 211 3.48 11.89 -3.83
CA GLY A 211 2.47 10.99 -4.38
C GLY A 211 1.96 11.35 -5.77
N LYS A 212 2.53 12.37 -6.43
CA LYS A 212 2.00 12.85 -7.72
C LYS A 212 2.59 12.15 -8.93
N MET A 213 3.80 11.60 -8.76
CA MET A 213 4.52 10.94 -9.83
C MET A 213 4.92 9.54 -9.41
N ILE A 214 5.13 8.68 -10.39
CA ILE A 214 5.71 7.36 -10.19
C ILE A 214 6.87 7.17 -11.16
N ALA A 215 7.85 6.37 -10.78
CA ALA A 215 8.90 5.91 -11.67
C ALA A 215 8.88 4.39 -11.71
N TYR A 216 9.14 3.80 -12.86
CA TYR A 216 9.14 2.35 -13.04
C TYR A 216 10.02 1.95 -14.23
N VAL A 217 10.33 0.67 -14.28
CA VAL A 217 11.05 0.06 -15.42
C VAL A 217 10.03 -0.55 -16.36
N SER A 218 10.17 -0.28 -17.66
CA SER A 218 9.39 -0.93 -18.71
C SER A 218 10.30 -1.39 -19.84
N PHE A 219 9.91 -2.49 -20.47
CA PHE A 219 10.63 -3.06 -21.63
C PHE A 219 9.97 -2.71 -22.95
N GLU A 220 8.96 -1.85 -22.96
CA GLU A 220 8.20 -1.45 -24.17
C GLU A 220 9.08 -0.84 -25.27
N LYS A 221 10.28 -0.36 -24.94
CA LYS A 221 11.21 0.22 -25.92
C LYS A 221 12.08 -0.87 -26.57
N GLY A 222 11.45 -1.69 -27.41
CA GLY A 222 12.15 -2.73 -28.17
C GLY A 222 12.74 -3.83 -27.30
N GLY A 223 12.07 -4.20 -26.22
CA GLY A 223 12.49 -5.27 -25.32
C GLY A 223 13.68 -4.91 -24.43
N ARG A 224 14.03 -3.63 -24.32
CA ARG A 224 15.15 -3.16 -23.49
C ARG A 224 14.64 -2.38 -22.30
N PRO A 225 15.23 -2.59 -21.11
CA PRO A 225 14.76 -1.86 -19.92
C PRO A 225 15.03 -0.35 -20.06
N ALA A 226 14.02 0.43 -19.77
CA ALA A 226 14.11 1.89 -19.66
C ALA A 226 13.37 2.33 -18.41
N ILE A 227 13.86 3.39 -17.76
CA ILE A 227 13.17 3.97 -16.61
C ILE A 227 12.26 5.08 -17.11
N TYR A 228 11.01 5.01 -16.75
CA TYR A 228 9.98 6.01 -17.07
C TYR A 228 9.62 6.81 -15.84
N LEU A 229 9.33 8.08 -16.04
CA LEU A 229 8.67 8.96 -15.07
C LEU A 229 7.26 9.22 -15.58
N HIS A 230 6.25 9.08 -14.73
CA HIS A 230 4.85 9.14 -15.11
C HIS A 230 4.11 10.05 -14.13
N GLU A 231 3.48 11.10 -14.63
CA GLU A 231 2.66 12.03 -13.84
C GLU A 231 1.23 11.50 -13.78
N LEU A 232 0.77 11.14 -12.57
CA LEU A 232 -0.51 10.43 -12.39
C LEU A 232 -1.74 11.28 -12.77
N SER A 233 -1.67 12.61 -12.54
CA SER A 233 -2.82 13.50 -12.80
C SER A 233 -3.09 13.72 -14.29
N THR A 234 -2.04 13.69 -15.12
CA THR A 234 -2.14 13.98 -16.56
C THR A 234 -1.96 12.73 -17.42
N GLY A 235 -1.37 11.67 -16.87
CA GLY A 235 -0.98 10.48 -17.61
C GLY A 235 0.27 10.68 -18.46
N ASN A 236 0.94 11.83 -18.36
CA ASN A 236 2.15 12.13 -19.14
C ASN A 236 3.31 11.24 -18.69
N ARG A 237 3.99 10.65 -19.69
CA ARG A 237 5.11 9.74 -19.47
C ARG A 237 6.36 10.24 -20.19
N GLN A 238 7.51 10.16 -19.53
CA GLN A 238 8.79 10.52 -20.15
C GLN A 238 9.87 9.50 -19.74
N ILE A 239 10.77 9.22 -20.66
CA ILE A 239 11.90 8.34 -20.39
C ILE A 239 12.96 9.13 -19.60
N LEU A 240 13.35 8.60 -18.43
CA LEU A 240 14.45 9.15 -17.64
C LEU A 240 15.80 8.62 -18.15
N THR A 241 15.90 7.29 -18.33
CA THR A 241 17.12 6.63 -18.82
C THR A 241 16.75 5.45 -19.71
N SER A 242 17.58 5.23 -20.77
CA SER A 242 17.47 4.05 -21.65
C SER A 242 18.85 3.74 -22.24
N PHE A 243 19.86 3.69 -21.39
CA PHE A 243 21.23 3.36 -21.79
C PHE A 243 21.33 1.88 -22.20
N ALA A 244 22.37 1.54 -22.95
CA ALA A 244 22.65 0.14 -23.25
C ALA A 244 22.90 -0.63 -21.96
N GLY A 245 22.32 -1.84 -21.86
CA GLY A 245 22.40 -2.68 -20.66
C GLY A 245 21.29 -2.39 -19.66
N LEU A 246 21.56 -2.58 -18.39
CA LEU A 246 20.59 -2.44 -17.31
C LEU A 246 20.23 -0.97 -17.05
N ASN A 247 18.94 -0.69 -16.95
CA ASN A 247 18.35 0.53 -16.41
C ASN A 247 17.28 0.07 -15.43
N GLY A 248 17.49 0.28 -14.14
CA GLY A 248 16.59 -0.36 -13.17
C GLY A 248 16.53 0.28 -11.80
N ALA A 249 15.63 -0.26 -10.98
CA ALA A 249 15.49 0.02 -9.56
C ALA A 249 15.48 1.52 -9.21
N PRO A 250 14.57 2.33 -9.79
CA PRO A 250 14.51 3.75 -9.44
C PRO A 250 14.01 3.94 -7.99
N ALA A 251 14.55 4.95 -7.30
CA ALA A 251 14.14 5.34 -5.95
C ALA A 251 14.26 6.86 -5.81
N PHE A 252 13.15 7.53 -5.52
CA PHE A 252 13.13 8.99 -5.33
C PHE A 252 13.85 9.39 -4.04
N SER A 253 14.56 10.52 -4.08
CA SER A 253 15.07 11.15 -2.86
C SER A 253 13.92 11.66 -1.98
N PRO A 254 14.13 11.81 -0.66
CA PRO A 254 13.04 12.27 0.23
C PRO A 254 12.46 13.63 -0.14
N ASP A 255 13.24 14.50 -0.76
CA ASP A 255 12.78 15.81 -1.24
C ASP A 255 12.16 15.77 -2.65
N GLY A 256 12.24 14.62 -3.34
CA GLY A 256 11.69 14.42 -4.68
C GLY A 256 12.49 15.04 -5.82
N SER A 257 13.65 15.65 -5.53
CA SER A 257 14.44 16.36 -6.56
C SER A 257 15.33 15.44 -7.38
N GLN A 258 15.63 14.25 -6.86
CA GLN A 258 16.56 13.30 -7.46
C GLN A 258 15.98 11.89 -7.48
N ILE A 259 16.55 11.04 -8.35
CA ILE A 259 16.25 9.60 -8.38
C ILE A 259 17.59 8.84 -8.33
N ALA A 260 17.73 7.95 -7.35
CA ALA A 260 18.77 6.93 -7.35
C ALA A 260 18.30 5.79 -8.28
N LEU A 261 19.22 5.19 -9.03
CA LEU A 261 18.89 4.16 -10.02
C LEU A 261 20.13 3.32 -10.33
N VAL A 262 19.92 2.19 -10.99
CA VAL A 262 20.98 1.25 -11.37
C VAL A 262 21.21 1.33 -12.87
N LEU A 263 22.46 1.52 -13.28
CA LEU A 263 22.86 1.46 -14.69
C LEU A 263 24.09 0.57 -14.86
N SER A 264 24.14 -0.19 -15.95
CA SER A 264 25.35 -0.97 -16.30
C SER A 264 26.10 -0.37 -17.50
N LYS A 265 25.78 0.87 -17.87
CA LYS A 265 26.34 1.54 -19.07
C LYS A 265 27.88 1.67 -19.05
N ASP A 266 28.49 1.66 -17.87
CA ASP A 266 29.95 1.77 -17.71
C ASP A 266 30.62 0.43 -17.42
N GLY A 267 29.94 -0.69 -17.79
CA GLY A 267 30.47 -2.05 -17.75
C GLY A 267 29.94 -2.94 -16.63
N ASN A 268 29.46 -2.34 -15.54
CA ASN A 268 28.98 -3.08 -14.37
C ASN A 268 27.74 -2.38 -13.77
N PRO A 269 26.80 -3.13 -13.19
CA PRO A 269 25.69 -2.48 -12.48
C PRO A 269 26.18 -1.72 -11.25
N ASP A 270 26.00 -0.42 -11.27
CA ASP A 270 26.36 0.51 -10.20
C ASP A 270 25.21 1.46 -9.90
N ILE A 271 25.28 2.10 -8.75
CA ILE A 271 24.30 3.10 -8.31
C ILE A 271 24.64 4.45 -8.91
N TYR A 272 23.65 5.09 -9.48
CA TYR A 272 23.73 6.46 -10.02
C TYR A 272 22.64 7.31 -9.39
N ILE A 273 22.85 8.62 -9.35
CA ILE A 273 21.82 9.61 -8.99
C ILE A 273 21.59 10.49 -10.22
N LEU A 274 20.32 10.64 -10.59
CA LEU A 274 19.86 11.54 -11.66
C LEU A 274 19.11 12.70 -11.01
N ASP A 275 19.57 13.92 -11.24
CA ASP A 275 18.85 15.13 -10.86
C ASP A 275 17.72 15.36 -11.87
N LEU A 276 16.49 15.47 -11.41
CA LEU A 276 15.30 15.51 -12.28
C LEU A 276 15.17 16.82 -13.05
N GLN A 277 15.63 17.92 -12.48
CA GLN A 277 15.55 19.23 -13.13
C GLN A 277 16.65 19.43 -14.16
N SER A 278 17.91 19.26 -13.73
CA SER A 278 19.08 19.50 -14.58
C SER A 278 19.43 18.34 -15.50
N ARG A 279 18.86 17.16 -15.24
CA ARG A 279 19.15 15.89 -15.95
C ARG A 279 20.61 15.44 -15.79
N ARG A 280 21.32 16.00 -14.82
CA ARG A 280 22.69 15.63 -14.51
C ARG A 280 22.74 14.26 -13.84
N LEU A 281 23.51 13.35 -14.41
CA LEU A 281 23.71 11.98 -13.93
C LEU A 281 25.06 11.88 -13.22
N ARG A 282 25.07 11.33 -12.00
CA ARG A 282 26.29 11.17 -11.18
C ARG A 282 26.41 9.71 -10.76
N ARG A 283 27.56 9.06 -11.06
CA ARG A 283 27.85 7.69 -10.63
C ARG A 283 28.26 7.73 -9.15
N ILE A 284 27.63 6.93 -8.31
CA ILE A 284 27.82 6.94 -6.84
C ILE A 284 28.75 5.79 -6.41
N THR A 285 28.56 4.59 -6.98
CA THR A 285 29.41 3.45 -6.67
C THR A 285 30.25 3.04 -7.88
N ARG A 286 31.40 2.40 -7.60
CA ARG A 286 32.32 1.88 -8.62
C ARG A 286 32.97 0.63 -8.07
N HIS A 287 32.46 -0.53 -8.45
CA HIS A 287 32.97 -1.80 -7.96
C HIS A 287 32.74 -2.89 -9.01
N TYR A 288 33.57 -3.94 -9.01
CA TYR A 288 33.39 -5.08 -9.90
C TYR A 288 32.20 -5.95 -9.54
N GLY A 289 31.73 -5.88 -8.30
CA GLY A 289 30.51 -6.55 -7.85
C GLY A 289 29.27 -5.78 -8.34
N ILE A 290 28.12 -6.43 -8.29
CA ILE A 290 26.83 -5.86 -8.65
C ILE A 290 26.34 -5.00 -7.49
N ASP A 291 26.09 -3.73 -7.75
CA ASP A 291 25.44 -2.79 -6.82
C ASP A 291 24.03 -2.49 -7.37
N THR A 292 23.00 -2.76 -6.60
CA THR A 292 21.61 -2.70 -7.06
C THR A 292 20.63 -2.30 -5.94
N GLU A 293 19.37 -2.07 -6.33
CA GLU A 293 18.25 -1.82 -5.40
C GLU A 293 18.55 -0.70 -4.40
N PRO A 294 18.86 0.51 -4.89
CA PRO A 294 19.12 1.62 -4.00
C PRO A 294 17.84 2.08 -3.29
N SER A 295 17.99 2.49 -2.03
CA SER A 295 16.97 3.24 -1.29
C SER A 295 17.66 4.37 -0.54
N TRP A 296 16.96 5.48 -0.35
CA TRP A 296 17.51 6.65 0.34
C TRP A 296 17.32 6.51 1.85
N THR A 297 18.27 7.06 2.60
CA THR A 297 18.03 7.30 4.03
C THR A 297 16.99 8.42 4.17
N PRO A 298 16.19 8.44 5.27
CA PRO A 298 15.16 9.46 5.45
C PRO A 298 15.65 10.91 5.42
N ASP A 299 16.92 11.13 5.84
CA ASP A 299 17.56 12.45 5.80
C ASP A 299 18.11 12.83 4.41
N GLY A 300 18.14 11.88 3.47
CA GLY A 300 18.69 12.09 2.12
C GLY A 300 20.22 12.16 2.06
N GLU A 301 20.92 11.83 3.15
CA GLU A 301 22.39 11.97 3.21
C GLU A 301 23.13 10.73 2.73
N ALA A 302 22.43 9.59 2.58
CA ALA A 302 23.06 8.33 2.16
C ALA A 302 22.12 7.49 1.30
N ILE A 303 22.71 6.52 0.58
CA ILE A 303 21.99 5.49 -0.18
C ILE A 303 22.32 4.14 0.45
N ILE A 304 21.25 3.39 0.76
CA ILE A 304 21.29 1.98 1.14
C ILE A 304 21.19 1.17 -0.16
N PHE A 305 21.97 0.12 -0.30
CA PHE A 305 21.94 -0.68 -1.55
C PHE A 305 22.35 -2.13 -1.30
N THR A 306 21.92 -3.01 -2.18
CA THR A 306 22.33 -4.41 -2.21
C THR A 306 23.63 -4.54 -3.00
N SER A 307 24.62 -5.28 -2.46
CA SER A 307 25.86 -5.53 -3.16
C SER A 307 26.42 -6.91 -2.87
N ASN A 308 26.97 -7.56 -3.90
CA ASN A 308 27.69 -8.82 -3.73
C ASN A 308 29.22 -8.62 -3.65
N ARG A 309 29.67 -7.41 -3.37
CA ARG A 309 31.12 -7.06 -3.29
C ARG A 309 31.88 -7.89 -2.25
N GLY A 310 31.21 -8.39 -1.23
CA GLY A 310 31.79 -9.26 -0.20
C GLY A 310 31.58 -10.75 -0.45
N GLY A 311 31.11 -11.12 -1.66
CA GLY A 311 30.81 -12.52 -2.06
C GLY A 311 29.32 -12.73 -2.30
N GLN A 312 28.54 -12.85 -1.25
CA GLN A 312 27.08 -13.00 -1.35
C GLN A 312 26.38 -11.63 -1.18
N PRO A 313 25.16 -11.49 -1.72
CA PRO A 313 24.41 -10.21 -1.58
C PRO A 313 24.20 -9.83 -0.11
N GLN A 314 24.55 -8.60 0.21
CA GLN A 314 24.41 -8.01 1.55
C GLN A 314 24.05 -6.53 1.39
N ILE A 315 23.58 -5.93 2.47
CA ILE A 315 23.17 -4.52 2.48
C ILE A 315 24.37 -3.65 2.88
N TYR A 316 24.58 -2.63 2.08
CA TYR A 316 25.62 -1.61 2.27
C TYR A 316 24.97 -0.23 2.26
N GLN A 317 25.69 0.73 2.83
CA GLN A 317 25.33 2.15 2.80
C GLN A 317 26.49 2.94 2.23
N VAL A 318 26.21 3.90 1.37
CA VAL A 318 27.20 4.88 0.89
C VAL A 318 26.74 6.28 1.29
N ARG A 319 27.58 7.00 2.02
CA ARG A 319 27.33 8.41 2.36
C ARG A 319 27.63 9.30 1.15
N LEU A 320 26.79 10.29 0.88
CA LEU A 320 26.88 11.10 -0.34
C LEU A 320 27.89 12.26 -0.22
N ASN A 321 28.29 12.63 0.99
CA ASN A 321 29.24 13.71 1.23
C ASN A 321 30.72 13.30 1.03
N ASP A 322 31.07 12.06 1.39
CA ASP A 322 32.46 11.57 1.34
C ASP A 322 32.63 10.23 0.62
N PHE A 323 31.52 9.64 0.17
CA PHE A 323 31.48 8.35 -0.53
C PHE A 323 32.02 7.17 0.28
N GLN A 324 32.04 7.29 1.62
CA GLN A 324 32.38 6.17 2.50
C GLN A 324 31.30 5.09 2.41
N ILE A 325 31.74 3.82 2.23
CA ILE A 325 30.86 2.68 2.11
C ILE A 325 31.01 1.81 3.37
N GLN A 326 29.87 1.44 3.96
CA GLN A 326 29.80 0.61 5.15
C GLN A 326 28.83 -0.56 4.88
N ARG A 327 29.21 -1.77 5.32
CA ARG A 327 28.33 -2.95 5.31
C ARG A 327 27.42 -2.90 6.53
N LEU A 328 26.12 -3.14 6.35
CA LEU A 328 25.12 -3.10 7.41
C LEU A 328 24.65 -4.48 7.88
N THR A 329 24.70 -5.51 7.01
CA THR A 329 24.20 -6.84 7.35
C THR A 329 25.33 -7.86 7.41
N PHE A 330 25.31 -8.71 8.44
CA PHE A 330 26.36 -9.71 8.71
C PHE A 330 25.77 -11.12 8.94
N GLU A 331 24.49 -11.22 9.23
CA GLU A 331 23.80 -12.49 9.47
C GLU A 331 23.15 -12.98 8.18
N GLY A 332 23.27 -14.28 7.92
CA GLY A 332 22.72 -14.94 6.72
C GLY A 332 23.64 -14.79 5.51
N ASP A 333 23.33 -15.57 4.48
CA ASP A 333 24.12 -15.60 3.24
C ASP A 333 23.48 -14.76 2.11
N TYR A 334 22.29 -14.14 2.36
CA TYR A 334 21.63 -13.31 1.37
C TYR A 334 20.73 -12.28 2.07
N ASN A 335 21.02 -11.01 1.84
CA ASN A 335 20.19 -9.88 2.27
C ASN A 335 20.10 -8.91 1.11
N ALA A 336 18.88 -8.49 0.74
CA ALA A 336 18.64 -7.68 -0.48
C ALA A 336 17.43 -6.76 -0.32
N LYS A 337 17.36 -5.75 -1.19
CA LYS A 337 16.21 -4.84 -1.34
C LYS A 337 15.78 -4.24 0.00
N ALA A 338 16.72 -3.55 0.65
CA ALA A 338 16.48 -2.99 1.99
C ALA A 338 16.00 -1.54 1.93
N SER A 339 15.11 -1.21 2.87
CA SER A 339 14.69 0.16 3.13
C SER A 339 14.74 0.43 4.63
N LEU A 340 15.14 1.64 5.01
CA LEU A 340 15.10 2.09 6.41
C LEU A 340 13.67 2.42 6.84
N LEU A 341 13.35 2.15 8.08
CA LEU A 341 12.18 2.72 8.74
C LEU A 341 12.33 4.25 8.77
N SER A 342 11.23 4.97 8.80
CA SER A 342 11.21 6.44 8.75
C SER A 342 11.97 7.09 9.91
N ASP A 343 12.03 6.41 11.07
CA ASP A 343 12.78 6.88 12.25
C ASP A 343 14.26 6.46 12.23
N GLY A 344 14.68 5.71 11.21
CA GLY A 344 16.04 5.22 11.07
C GLY A 344 16.45 4.09 12.00
N SER A 345 15.51 3.55 12.81
CA SER A 345 15.83 2.53 13.83
C SER A 345 16.13 1.14 13.28
N GLY A 346 15.63 0.85 12.08
CA GLY A 346 15.76 -0.49 11.51
C GLY A 346 15.72 -0.55 10.00
N LEU A 347 16.17 -1.67 9.45
CA LEU A 347 16.10 -2.02 8.04
C LEU A 347 15.07 -3.12 7.83
N ILE A 348 14.17 -2.92 6.89
CA ILE A 348 13.31 -3.99 6.35
C ILE A 348 13.98 -4.48 5.06
N MET A 349 14.06 -5.80 4.88
CA MET A 349 14.77 -6.37 3.73
C MET A 349 14.28 -7.79 3.41
N VAL A 350 14.63 -8.26 2.23
CA VAL A 350 14.53 -9.67 1.87
C VAL A 350 15.74 -10.38 2.47
N HIS A 351 15.49 -11.44 3.23
CA HIS A 351 16.51 -12.23 3.93
C HIS A 351 16.33 -13.72 3.56
N ARG A 352 17.42 -14.41 3.25
CA ARG A 352 17.35 -15.85 2.98
C ARG A 352 17.75 -16.64 4.21
N ARG A 353 16.84 -17.51 4.65
CA ARG A 353 17.05 -18.43 5.77
C ARG A 353 16.72 -19.85 5.33
N ASN A 354 17.70 -20.78 5.45
CA ASN A 354 17.54 -22.18 5.05
C ASN A 354 17.08 -22.35 3.58
N GLY A 355 17.55 -21.46 2.70
CA GLY A 355 17.21 -21.52 1.27
C GLY A 355 15.88 -20.85 0.90
N ILE A 356 15.13 -20.36 1.87
CA ILE A 356 13.81 -19.72 1.67
C ILE A 356 13.95 -18.22 1.89
N PHE A 357 13.29 -17.43 1.03
CA PHE A 357 13.28 -15.96 1.11
C PHE A 357 12.14 -15.49 1.99
N HIS A 358 12.43 -14.67 2.95
CA HIS A 358 11.51 -14.09 3.93
C HIS A 358 11.70 -12.58 3.98
N ILE A 359 10.71 -11.87 4.53
CA ILE A 359 10.91 -10.48 4.93
C ILE A 359 11.44 -10.48 6.38
N ALA A 360 12.49 -9.71 6.61
CA ALA A 360 13.13 -9.59 7.92
C ALA A 360 13.38 -8.12 8.27
N MET A 361 13.44 -7.87 9.56
CA MET A 361 13.81 -6.57 10.13
C MET A 361 15.15 -6.70 10.86
N LEU A 362 16.07 -5.80 10.58
CA LEU A 362 17.32 -5.65 11.33
C LEU A 362 17.25 -4.37 12.16
N GLU A 363 17.20 -4.52 13.47
CA GLU A 363 17.25 -3.41 14.43
C GLU A 363 18.70 -2.91 14.50
N LEU A 364 18.95 -1.70 14.02
CA LEU A 364 20.34 -1.23 13.79
C LEU A 364 21.15 -1.01 15.07
N GLU A 365 20.51 -0.47 16.11
CA GLU A 365 21.18 -0.20 17.37
C GLU A 365 21.69 -1.46 18.06
N ARG A 366 20.85 -2.51 18.05
CA ARG A 366 21.15 -3.78 18.74
C ARG A 366 21.74 -4.85 17.84
N GLY A 367 21.68 -4.65 16.52
CA GLY A 367 22.10 -5.66 15.55
C GLY A 367 21.22 -6.90 15.54
N ARG A 368 19.97 -6.79 16.03
CA ARG A 368 19.05 -7.94 16.13
C ARG A 368 18.26 -8.11 14.86
N LEU A 369 18.42 -9.28 14.23
CA LEU A 369 17.66 -9.64 13.03
C LEU A 369 16.45 -10.49 13.44
N THR A 370 15.26 -10.09 13.00
CA THR A 370 13.99 -10.78 13.24
C THR A 370 13.34 -11.09 11.89
N VAL A 371 13.04 -12.38 11.66
CA VAL A 371 12.29 -12.81 10.48
C VAL A 371 10.79 -12.55 10.77
N LEU A 372 10.13 -11.78 9.92
CA LEU A 372 8.74 -11.36 10.11
C LEU A 372 7.72 -12.30 9.45
N THR A 373 8.13 -13.02 8.39
CA THR A 373 7.21 -13.82 7.58
C THR A 373 7.58 -15.32 7.62
N GLU A 374 6.57 -16.16 7.41
CA GLU A 374 6.72 -17.61 7.37
C GLU A 374 6.37 -18.20 5.99
N THR A 375 5.99 -17.34 5.06
CA THR A 375 5.66 -17.70 3.70
C THR A 375 6.91 -18.02 2.89
N THR A 376 6.74 -18.55 1.68
CA THR A 376 7.84 -18.91 0.80
C THR A 376 7.96 -17.90 -0.34
N LEU A 377 9.18 -17.59 -0.73
CA LEU A 377 9.47 -16.72 -1.86
C LEU A 377 8.93 -15.29 -1.65
N ASP A 378 9.21 -14.71 -0.48
CA ASP A 378 8.81 -13.34 -0.15
C ASP A 378 9.77 -12.35 -0.81
N GLU A 379 9.20 -11.32 -1.44
CA GLU A 379 9.98 -10.32 -2.18
C GLU A 379 9.33 -8.93 -2.12
N SER A 380 10.12 -7.94 -2.49
CA SER A 380 9.67 -6.56 -2.71
C SER A 380 8.91 -5.95 -1.53
N PRO A 381 9.49 -5.96 -0.31
CA PRO A 381 8.81 -5.32 0.81
C PRO A 381 8.70 -3.81 0.63
N SER A 382 7.54 -3.26 0.99
CA SER A 382 7.30 -1.81 1.01
C SER A 382 6.61 -1.42 2.31
N ILE A 383 7.12 -0.39 2.95
CA ILE A 383 6.72 0.05 4.30
C ILE A 383 5.62 1.09 4.19
N ALA A 384 4.58 0.97 5.02
CA ALA A 384 3.55 2.01 5.19
C ALA A 384 4.21 3.29 5.72
N PRO A 385 3.70 4.48 5.37
CA PRO A 385 4.37 5.73 5.76
C PRO A 385 4.47 5.95 7.28
N ASN A 386 3.56 5.34 8.06
CA ASN A 386 3.60 5.40 9.52
C ASN A 386 4.57 4.38 10.16
N GLY A 387 5.24 3.55 9.35
CA GLY A 387 6.20 2.57 9.82
C GLY A 387 5.62 1.36 10.56
N SER A 388 4.29 1.21 10.64
CA SER A 388 3.67 0.15 11.45
C SER A 388 3.47 -1.17 10.71
N MET A 389 3.29 -1.10 9.40
CA MET A 389 2.98 -2.25 8.55
C MET A 389 3.88 -2.26 7.33
N LEU A 390 4.03 -3.41 6.73
CA LEU A 390 4.65 -3.53 5.42
C LEU A 390 3.84 -4.48 4.53
N ILE A 391 3.88 -4.22 3.23
CA ILE A 391 3.29 -5.06 2.20
C ILE A 391 4.44 -5.71 1.41
N TYR A 392 4.24 -6.93 0.96
CA TYR A 392 5.24 -7.67 0.19
C TYR A 392 4.55 -8.62 -0.79
N ALA A 393 5.28 -9.08 -1.79
CA ALA A 393 4.79 -10.11 -2.71
C ALA A 393 5.24 -11.49 -2.21
N THR A 394 4.37 -12.49 -2.35
CA THR A 394 4.66 -13.87 -1.95
C THR A 394 3.86 -14.84 -2.84
N MET A 395 4.08 -16.14 -2.62
CA MET A 395 3.35 -17.21 -3.33
C MET A 395 2.38 -17.90 -2.38
N ASN A 396 1.15 -18.08 -2.83
CA ASN A 396 0.13 -18.84 -2.11
C ASN A 396 -0.50 -19.86 -3.07
N ASN A 397 -0.31 -21.14 -2.80
CA ASN A 397 -0.85 -22.25 -3.63
C ASN A 397 -0.45 -22.18 -5.11
N GLY A 398 0.68 -21.54 -5.42
CA GLY A 398 1.18 -21.42 -6.79
C GLY A 398 0.85 -20.10 -7.47
N ASP A 399 0.01 -19.28 -6.85
CA ASP A 399 -0.37 -17.96 -7.36
C ASP A 399 0.43 -16.87 -6.64
N GLY A 400 0.88 -15.86 -7.38
CA GLY A 400 1.50 -14.67 -6.80
C GLY A 400 0.46 -13.78 -6.15
N ILE A 401 0.63 -13.47 -4.87
CA ILE A 401 -0.27 -12.61 -4.11
C ILE A 401 0.51 -11.52 -3.38
N LEU A 402 -0.20 -10.49 -2.95
CA LEU A 402 0.33 -9.56 -1.95
C LEU A 402 -0.03 -10.08 -0.56
N ALA A 403 0.84 -9.81 0.39
CA ALA A 403 0.60 -10.07 1.81
C ALA A 403 1.12 -8.88 2.61
N ALA A 404 0.60 -8.73 3.82
CA ALA A 404 1.05 -7.66 4.72
C ALA A 404 1.40 -8.25 6.09
N VAL A 405 2.36 -7.62 6.74
CA VAL A 405 2.78 -8.00 8.09
C VAL A 405 3.12 -6.73 8.88
N SER A 406 2.78 -6.71 10.16
CA SER A 406 3.20 -5.60 11.04
C SER A 406 4.71 -5.68 11.30
N VAL A 407 5.33 -4.54 11.56
CA VAL A 407 6.79 -4.46 11.77
C VAL A 407 7.23 -5.27 12.99
N ASP A 408 6.33 -5.51 13.95
CA ASP A 408 6.58 -6.38 15.10
C ASP A 408 6.28 -7.89 14.81
N GLY A 409 5.77 -8.20 13.62
CA GLY A 409 5.44 -9.57 13.21
C GLY A 409 4.15 -10.14 13.78
N GLY A 410 3.40 -9.37 14.56
CA GLY A 410 2.21 -9.84 15.29
C GLY A 410 0.94 -9.93 14.46
N VAL A 411 0.83 -9.14 13.40
CA VAL A 411 -0.36 -9.09 12.53
C VAL A 411 0.02 -9.52 11.12
N LYS A 412 -0.76 -10.40 10.52
CA LYS A 412 -0.53 -10.88 9.13
C LYS A 412 -1.86 -11.00 8.41
N PHE A 413 -1.89 -10.56 7.14
CA PHE A 413 -3.03 -10.79 6.26
C PHE A 413 -2.59 -10.93 4.81
N ASN A 414 -3.40 -11.64 4.02
CA ASN A 414 -3.19 -11.83 2.59
C ASN A 414 -4.13 -10.93 1.80
N LEU A 415 -3.66 -10.51 0.62
CA LEU A 415 -4.42 -9.74 -0.36
C LEU A 415 -4.38 -10.49 -1.70
N PRO A 416 -5.10 -11.62 -1.81
CA PRO A 416 -5.15 -12.33 -3.08
C PRO A 416 -5.87 -11.52 -4.16
N SER A 417 -5.41 -11.64 -5.39
CA SER A 417 -6.06 -11.04 -6.55
C SER A 417 -7.05 -12.03 -7.17
N SER A 418 -8.12 -11.53 -7.73
CA SER A 418 -9.03 -12.32 -8.56
C SER A 418 -8.50 -12.52 -9.98
N GLU A 419 -7.45 -11.80 -10.39
CA GLU A 419 -6.91 -11.81 -11.75
C GLU A 419 -5.38 -11.86 -11.75
N GLY A 420 -4.83 -13.03 -12.06
CA GLY A 420 -3.40 -13.23 -12.30
C GLY A 420 -2.48 -13.06 -11.09
N ASP A 421 -1.20 -13.17 -11.34
CA ASP A 421 -0.15 -13.00 -10.35
C ASP A 421 0.00 -11.51 -9.97
N VAL A 422 0.11 -11.24 -8.69
CA VAL A 422 0.34 -9.87 -8.18
C VAL A 422 1.77 -9.76 -7.64
N ARG A 423 2.46 -8.68 -8.03
CA ARG A 423 3.88 -8.49 -7.71
C ARG A 423 4.23 -7.02 -7.50
N GLU A 424 5.45 -6.76 -7.03
CA GLU A 424 6.08 -5.44 -6.98
C GLU A 424 5.24 -4.39 -6.24
N PRO A 425 4.77 -4.68 -5.02
CA PRO A 425 3.99 -3.68 -4.31
C PRO A 425 4.83 -2.48 -3.88
N ALA A 426 4.20 -1.30 -3.89
CA ALA A 426 4.78 -0.07 -3.36
C ALA A 426 3.70 0.71 -2.61
N TRP A 427 3.89 0.91 -1.31
CA TRP A 427 2.97 1.70 -0.47
C TRP A 427 3.18 3.19 -0.75
N SER A 428 2.09 3.97 -0.88
CA SER A 428 2.22 5.41 -1.13
C SER A 428 2.74 6.13 0.12
N PRO A 429 3.61 7.13 -0.07
CA PRO A 429 4.15 7.88 1.08
C PRO A 429 3.19 8.92 1.64
N VAL A 430 2.05 9.17 0.99
CA VAL A 430 1.12 10.24 1.35
C VAL A 430 -0.31 9.74 1.37
N LYS A 431 -1.15 10.40 2.16
CA LYS A 431 -2.59 10.18 2.19
C LYS A 431 -3.23 10.73 0.90
N VAL A 432 -4.24 10.03 0.41
CA VAL A 432 -4.94 10.36 -0.85
C VAL A 432 -5.60 11.73 -0.76
N LYS A 433 -6.28 11.98 0.36
CA LYS A 433 -7.04 13.20 0.57
C LYS A 433 -6.92 13.66 2.02
N ARG A 434 -6.77 14.96 2.19
CA ARG A 434 -6.74 15.56 3.53
C ARG A 434 -8.07 16.26 3.76
N PHE A 435 -8.78 15.85 4.80
CA PHE A 435 -9.98 16.50 5.26
C PHE A 435 -9.63 17.49 6.37
N VAL A 436 -10.34 18.60 6.40
CA VAL A 436 -10.16 19.62 7.43
C VAL A 436 -11.34 19.50 8.39
N PRO A 437 -11.07 19.33 9.69
CA PRO A 437 -12.16 19.33 10.67
C PRO A 437 -12.99 20.61 10.60
N VAL A 438 -14.29 20.46 10.67
CA VAL A 438 -15.24 21.59 10.74
C VAL A 438 -15.55 21.84 12.20
N GLU A 439 -15.43 23.10 12.65
CA GLU A 439 -15.73 23.52 14.03
C GLU A 439 -17.25 23.52 14.31
#